data_cec2ac2ca567c42e701464248f8e5dda
#
_entry.id   cec2ac2ca567c42e701464248f8e5dda
#
_cell.length_a   1.000
_cell.length_b   1.000
_cell.length_c   1.000
_cell.angle_alpha   90.00
_cell.angle_beta   90.00
_cell.angle_gamma   90.00
#
_symmetry.space_group_name_H-M   'P 1'
#
loop_
_entity.id
_entity.type
_entity.pdbx_description
1 polymer ?
#
loop_
_entity_poly.entity_id
_entity_poly.type
_entity_poly.pdbx_seq_one_letter_code
_entity_poly.pdbx_strand_id
1 'polypeptide(L)'
;RKERLVTNLDSGVRSLLYLACAVAFVLGLHLMNSPRTARRGNAISAAGMGCAVAIAFVGAALDGFEQAAAVVVLIAAVATGSLVGLWTGRRVQMTSMPQLVSAFNMVGGGAAALIAVGEALRAGPSTAVGTAVTTAVGVLIGSMTVTGSLIAAGKLQGFVSGNPIRLPAHRLWESAAVLIALTAVVWS
;
A
#
# COMPACT_ATOMS: atom_id res chain seq x y z
N ARG A 1 -6.68 6.53 35.40
CA ARG A 1 -5.49 7.33 34.99
C ARG A 1 -4.31 6.44 34.59
N LYS A 2 -4.03 5.35 35.36
CA LYS A 2 -2.96 4.39 35.02
C LYS A 2 -3.25 3.61 33.71
N GLU A 3 -4.46 3.15 33.49
CA GLU A 3 -4.85 2.42 32.29
C GLU A 3 -4.68 3.27 31.01
N ARG A 4 -5.08 4.55 31.04
CA ARG A 4 -4.87 5.46 29.91
C ARG A 4 -3.39 5.74 29.62
N LEU A 5 -2.54 5.76 30.65
CA LEU A 5 -1.09 5.93 30.45
C LEU A 5 -0.47 4.67 29.81
N VAL A 6 -0.90 3.48 30.23
CA VAL A 6 -0.42 2.21 29.66
C VAL A 6 -0.87 2.07 28.20
N THR A 7 -2.13 2.35 27.87
CA THR A 7 -2.64 2.34 26.48
C THR A 7 -1.96 3.36 25.59
N ASN A 8 -1.65 4.56 26.09
CA ASN A 8 -0.94 5.58 25.30
C ASN A 8 0.55 5.22 25.08
N LEU A 9 1.21 4.60 26.06
CA LEU A 9 2.57 4.09 25.89
C LEU A 9 2.61 2.95 24.90
N ASP A 10 1.63 2.07 24.92
CA ASP A 10 1.52 0.93 24.01
C ASP A 10 1.28 1.38 22.55
N SER A 11 0.41 2.37 22.34
CA SER A 11 0.18 2.98 21.02
C SER A 11 1.40 3.74 20.51
N GLY A 12 2.13 4.45 21.39
CA GLY A 12 3.36 5.16 21.04
C GLY A 12 4.47 4.20 20.61
N VAL A 13 4.65 3.11 21.36
CA VAL A 13 5.64 2.07 21.02
C VAL A 13 5.31 1.40 19.69
N ARG A 14 4.04 1.04 19.45
CA ARG A 14 3.60 0.48 18.16
C ARG A 14 3.91 1.43 17.00
N SER A 15 3.61 2.72 17.16
CA SER A 15 3.88 3.73 16.12
C SER A 15 5.37 3.87 15.83
N LEU A 16 6.23 3.85 16.84
CA LEU A 16 7.69 3.88 16.67
C LEU A 16 8.20 2.62 15.98
N LEU A 17 7.66 1.46 16.30
CA LEU A 17 8.02 0.21 15.63
C LEU A 17 7.62 0.22 14.15
N TYR A 18 6.41 0.69 13.81
CA TYR A 18 6.01 0.87 12.41
C TYR A 18 6.87 1.88 11.68
N LEU A 19 7.24 2.98 12.33
CA LEU A 19 8.16 3.96 11.75
C LEU A 19 9.53 3.34 11.45
N ALA A 20 10.06 2.55 12.37
CA ALA A 20 11.32 1.84 12.16
C ALA A 20 11.23 0.85 10.98
N CYS A 21 10.12 0.12 10.86
CA CYS A 21 9.85 -0.77 9.71
C CYS A 21 9.76 0.03 8.39
N ALA A 22 9.09 1.17 8.39
CA ALA A 22 8.98 2.04 7.22
C ALA A 22 10.35 2.60 6.80
N VAL A 23 11.16 3.06 7.76
CA VAL A 23 12.53 3.52 7.51
C VAL A 23 13.38 2.39 6.93
N ALA A 24 13.34 1.19 7.51
CA ALA A 24 14.05 0.02 6.99
C ALA A 24 13.62 -0.30 5.55
N PHE A 25 12.32 -0.26 5.26
CA PHE A 25 11.78 -0.48 3.92
C PHE A 25 12.32 0.55 2.91
N VAL A 26 12.26 1.85 3.24
CA VAL A 26 12.76 2.94 2.37
C VAL A 26 14.26 2.85 2.16
N LEU A 27 15.04 2.58 3.21
CA LEU A 27 16.49 2.34 3.09
C LEU A 27 16.80 1.14 2.21
N GLY A 28 16.03 0.07 2.34
CA GLY A 28 16.16 -1.09 1.48
C GLY A 28 15.89 -0.74 0.00
N LEU A 29 14.84 0.02 -0.29
CA LEU A 29 14.57 0.51 -1.65
C LEU A 29 15.72 1.38 -2.18
N HIS A 30 16.27 2.27 -1.36
CA HIS A 30 17.42 3.09 -1.74
C HIS A 30 18.65 2.25 -2.10
N LEU A 31 18.93 1.21 -1.33
CA LEU A 31 20.04 0.28 -1.60
C LEU A 31 19.83 -0.56 -2.87
N MET A 32 18.59 -0.72 -3.34
CA MET A 32 18.27 -1.42 -4.58
C MET A 32 18.64 -0.63 -5.85
N ASN A 33 18.97 0.66 -5.75
CA ASN A 33 19.40 1.48 -6.89
C ASN A 33 20.75 1.06 -7.47
N SER A 34 21.57 0.27 -6.75
CA SER A 34 22.85 -0.23 -7.23
C SER A 34 22.87 -1.76 -7.30
N PRO A 35 23.34 -2.36 -8.40
CA PRO A 35 23.45 -3.82 -8.52
C PRO A 35 24.28 -4.48 -7.41
N ARG A 36 25.28 -3.77 -6.90
CA ARG A 36 26.17 -4.27 -5.83
C ARG A 36 25.46 -4.41 -4.47
N THR A 37 24.48 -3.54 -4.20
CA THR A 37 23.75 -3.48 -2.93
C THR A 37 22.33 -4.00 -3.03
N ALA A 38 21.80 -4.22 -4.24
CA ALA A 38 20.42 -4.58 -4.50
C ALA A 38 19.94 -5.81 -3.70
N ARG A 39 20.77 -6.85 -3.60
CA ARG A 39 20.43 -8.05 -2.83
C ARG A 39 20.27 -7.77 -1.33
N ARG A 40 21.12 -6.90 -0.76
CA ARG A 40 21.02 -6.46 0.64
C ARG A 40 19.81 -5.55 0.83
N GLY A 41 19.58 -4.62 -0.11
CA GLY A 41 18.42 -3.74 -0.11
C GLY A 41 17.11 -4.51 -0.10
N ASN A 42 16.98 -5.52 -0.96
CA ASN A 42 15.81 -6.38 -1.00
C ASN A 42 15.59 -7.15 0.31
N ALA A 43 16.66 -7.67 0.92
CA ALA A 43 16.58 -8.37 2.21
C ALA A 43 16.13 -7.43 3.33
N ILE A 44 16.64 -6.18 3.38
CA ILE A 44 16.26 -5.18 4.38
C ILE A 44 14.80 -4.76 4.19
N SER A 45 14.36 -4.50 2.95
CA SER A 45 12.96 -4.19 2.66
C SER A 45 12.02 -5.34 3.05
N ALA A 46 12.40 -6.57 2.73
CA ALA A 46 11.61 -7.76 3.08
C ALA A 46 11.53 -7.96 4.61
N ALA A 47 12.64 -7.74 5.32
CA ALA A 47 12.67 -7.79 6.78
C ALA A 47 11.78 -6.70 7.40
N GLY A 48 11.87 -5.45 6.92
CA GLY A 48 11.03 -4.34 7.38
C GLY A 48 9.55 -4.63 7.20
N MET A 49 9.16 -5.14 6.03
CA MET A 49 7.77 -5.54 5.74
C MET A 49 7.32 -6.72 6.62
N GLY A 50 8.16 -7.75 6.76
CA GLY A 50 7.86 -8.91 7.61
C GLY A 50 7.66 -8.52 9.07
N CYS A 51 8.51 -7.61 9.60
CA CYS A 51 8.34 -7.06 10.95
C CYS A 51 7.05 -6.27 11.09
N ALA A 52 6.68 -5.43 10.11
CA ALA A 52 5.43 -4.68 10.15
C ALA A 52 4.20 -5.59 10.19
N VAL A 53 4.19 -6.65 9.38
CA VAL A 53 3.14 -7.68 9.40
C VAL A 53 3.09 -8.39 10.75
N ALA A 54 4.24 -8.77 11.33
CA ALA A 54 4.30 -9.41 12.64
C ALA A 54 3.77 -8.49 13.75
N ILE A 55 4.12 -7.19 13.72
CA ILE A 55 3.61 -6.21 14.69
C ILE A 55 2.07 -6.08 14.56
N ALA A 56 1.54 -6.07 13.33
CA ALA A 56 0.10 -6.03 13.10
C ALA A 56 -0.61 -7.26 13.67
N PHE A 57 -0.05 -8.45 13.49
CA PHE A 57 -0.59 -9.70 14.05
C PHE A 57 -0.57 -9.70 15.58
N VAL A 58 0.56 -9.32 16.18
CA VAL A 58 0.72 -9.24 17.62
C VAL A 58 -0.25 -8.19 18.19
N GLY A 59 -0.35 -7.02 17.54
CA GLY A 59 -1.30 -5.98 17.91
C GLY A 59 -2.73 -6.50 17.93
N ALA A 60 -3.17 -7.11 16.83
CA ALA A 60 -4.51 -7.68 16.74
C ALA A 60 -4.77 -8.79 17.77
N ALA A 61 -3.75 -9.59 18.11
CA ALA A 61 -3.86 -10.62 19.14
C ALA A 61 -3.99 -10.03 20.56
N LEU A 62 -3.26 -8.94 20.86
CA LEU A 62 -3.31 -8.26 22.16
C LEU A 62 -4.60 -7.45 22.35
N ASP A 63 -5.12 -6.86 21.28
CA ASP A 63 -6.36 -6.09 21.31
C ASP A 63 -7.62 -6.98 21.44
N GLY A 64 -7.42 -8.31 21.47
CA GLY A 64 -8.48 -9.32 21.54
C GLY A 64 -9.16 -9.49 20.18
N PHE A 65 -9.04 -10.66 19.62
CA PHE A 65 -9.74 -10.99 18.36
C PHE A 65 -11.25 -11.04 18.63
N GLU A 66 -11.93 -9.90 18.66
CA GLU A 66 -13.39 -9.85 18.84
C GLU A 66 -14.16 -10.62 17.78
N GLN A 67 -13.51 -10.90 16.62
CA GLN A 67 -14.09 -11.67 15.54
C GLN A 67 -13.11 -12.74 15.04
N ALA A 68 -13.33 -13.98 15.41
CA ALA A 68 -12.55 -15.12 14.92
C ALA A 68 -12.49 -15.18 13.37
N ALA A 69 -13.55 -14.73 12.71
CA ALA A 69 -13.61 -14.63 11.25
C ALA A 69 -12.55 -13.69 10.67
N ALA A 70 -12.28 -12.55 11.30
CA ALA A 70 -11.27 -11.59 10.84
C ALA A 70 -9.85 -12.20 10.89
N VAL A 71 -9.56 -12.98 11.92
CA VAL A 71 -8.28 -13.70 12.06
C VAL A 71 -8.10 -14.73 10.96
N VAL A 72 -9.13 -15.52 10.70
CA VAL A 72 -9.10 -16.54 9.64
C VAL A 72 -8.87 -15.88 8.28
N VAL A 73 -9.57 -14.77 7.99
CA VAL A 73 -9.40 -14.01 6.75
C VAL A 73 -7.98 -13.44 6.66
N LEU A 74 -7.45 -12.89 7.73
CA LEU A 74 -6.09 -12.33 7.77
C LEU A 74 -5.03 -13.41 7.50
N ILE A 75 -5.11 -14.55 8.18
CA ILE A 75 -4.20 -15.68 7.98
C ILE A 75 -4.32 -16.22 6.54
N ALA A 76 -5.54 -16.40 6.05
CA ALA A 76 -5.77 -16.86 4.68
C ALA A 76 -5.20 -15.87 3.64
N ALA A 77 -5.40 -14.57 3.84
CA ALA A 77 -4.86 -13.53 2.96
C ALA A 77 -3.33 -13.52 2.93
N VAL A 78 -2.68 -13.61 4.10
CA VAL A 78 -1.21 -13.66 4.20
C VAL A 78 -0.68 -14.95 3.59
N ALA A 79 -1.30 -16.09 3.87
CA ALA A 79 -0.88 -17.38 3.32
C ALA A 79 -1.01 -17.41 1.78
N THR A 80 -2.17 -17.01 1.25
CA THR A 80 -2.41 -17.00 -0.20
C THR A 80 -1.51 -15.99 -0.91
N GLY A 81 -1.38 -14.76 -0.37
CA GLY A 81 -0.49 -13.73 -0.92
C GLY A 81 0.98 -14.16 -0.92
N SER A 82 1.43 -14.80 0.16
CA SER A 82 2.81 -15.31 0.26
C SER A 82 3.06 -16.47 -0.71
N LEU A 83 2.12 -17.42 -0.83
CA LEU A 83 2.24 -18.55 -1.75
C LEU A 83 2.27 -18.07 -3.21
N VAL A 84 1.34 -17.21 -3.60
CA VAL A 84 1.26 -16.65 -4.96
C VAL A 84 2.51 -15.81 -5.26
N GLY A 85 2.91 -14.93 -4.35
CA GLY A 85 4.08 -14.08 -4.51
C GLY A 85 5.38 -14.87 -4.64
N LEU A 86 5.57 -15.88 -3.77
CA LEU A 86 6.76 -16.72 -3.79
C LEU A 86 6.80 -17.62 -5.03
N TRP A 87 5.67 -18.22 -5.41
CA TRP A 87 5.58 -19.06 -6.59
C TRP A 87 5.86 -18.27 -7.87
N THR A 88 5.23 -17.09 -8.01
CA THR A 88 5.41 -16.22 -9.16
C THR A 88 6.85 -15.69 -9.21
N GLY A 89 7.38 -15.19 -8.10
CA GLY A 89 8.73 -14.65 -8.02
C GLY A 89 9.83 -15.67 -8.33
N ARG A 90 9.60 -16.96 -8.05
CA ARG A 90 10.55 -18.02 -8.38
C ARG A 90 10.47 -18.51 -9.84
N ARG A 91 9.33 -18.31 -10.52
CA ARG A 91 9.10 -18.83 -11.88
C ARG A 91 9.22 -17.78 -12.97
N VAL A 92 9.21 -16.50 -12.61
CA VAL A 92 9.28 -15.43 -13.60
C VAL A 92 10.63 -15.44 -14.32
N GLN A 93 10.58 -15.30 -15.63
CA GLN A 93 11.76 -15.10 -16.46
C GLN A 93 12.26 -13.65 -16.32
N MET A 94 13.57 -13.44 -16.47
CA MET A 94 14.19 -12.11 -16.36
C MET A 94 13.58 -11.10 -17.36
N THR A 95 13.19 -11.56 -18.54
CA THR A 95 12.53 -10.75 -19.56
C THR A 95 11.12 -10.28 -19.16
N SER A 96 10.45 -11.02 -18.26
CA SER A 96 9.11 -10.73 -17.77
C SER A 96 9.11 -10.03 -16.40
N MET A 97 10.29 -9.73 -15.82
CA MET A 97 10.38 -9.03 -14.53
C MET A 97 9.66 -7.67 -14.52
N PRO A 98 9.75 -6.81 -15.56
CA PRO A 98 9.05 -5.53 -15.56
C PRO A 98 7.53 -5.67 -15.46
N GLN A 99 6.96 -6.68 -16.12
CA GLN A 99 5.52 -6.97 -16.05
C GLN A 99 5.12 -7.43 -14.64
N LEU A 100 5.93 -8.29 -14.02
CA LEU A 100 5.67 -8.77 -12.66
C LEU A 100 5.74 -7.63 -11.64
N VAL A 101 6.73 -6.76 -11.73
CA VAL A 101 6.85 -5.57 -10.87
C VAL A 101 5.62 -4.67 -11.03
N SER A 102 5.19 -4.46 -12.27
CA SER A 102 3.99 -3.67 -12.56
C SER A 102 2.72 -4.31 -11.95
N ALA A 103 2.58 -5.63 -12.05
CA ALA A 103 1.47 -6.37 -11.46
C ALA A 103 1.46 -6.26 -9.91
N PHE A 104 2.60 -6.41 -9.26
CA PHE A 104 2.70 -6.26 -7.81
C PHE A 104 2.42 -4.82 -7.36
N ASN A 105 2.90 -3.83 -8.12
CA ASN A 105 2.58 -2.43 -7.86
C ASN A 105 1.07 -2.16 -7.97
N MET A 106 0.41 -2.74 -8.97
CA MET A 106 -1.05 -2.66 -9.13
C MET A 106 -1.78 -3.24 -7.91
N VAL A 107 -1.38 -4.42 -7.43
CA VAL A 107 -1.99 -5.06 -6.25
C VAL A 107 -1.76 -4.22 -4.99
N GLY A 108 -0.54 -3.69 -4.80
CA GLY A 108 -0.22 -2.80 -3.67
C GLY A 108 -1.03 -1.50 -3.69
N GLY A 109 -1.15 -0.86 -4.85
CA GLY A 109 -1.97 0.32 -5.03
C GLY A 109 -3.46 0.05 -4.79
N GLY A 110 -3.95 -1.10 -5.26
CA GLY A 110 -5.31 -1.56 -5.01
C GLY A 110 -5.60 -1.78 -3.52
N ALA A 111 -4.67 -2.41 -2.81
CA ALA A 111 -4.78 -2.59 -1.36
C ALA A 111 -4.84 -1.25 -0.63
N ALA A 112 -3.98 -0.29 -0.98
CA ALA A 112 -3.98 1.05 -0.40
C ALA A 112 -5.30 1.81 -0.67
N ALA A 113 -5.82 1.73 -1.91
CA ALA A 113 -7.11 2.34 -2.25
C ALA A 113 -8.27 1.72 -1.45
N LEU A 114 -8.31 0.39 -1.33
CA LEU A 114 -9.35 -0.31 -0.58
C LEU A 114 -9.31 0.01 0.92
N ILE A 115 -8.12 0.11 1.51
CA ILE A 115 -7.97 0.53 2.90
C ILE A 115 -8.51 1.96 3.08
N ALA A 116 -8.12 2.88 2.19
CA ALA A 116 -8.58 4.26 2.25
C ALA A 116 -10.11 4.37 2.06
N VAL A 117 -10.70 3.61 1.13
CA VAL A 117 -12.17 3.52 0.99
C VAL A 117 -12.82 2.95 2.25
N GLY A 118 -12.24 1.91 2.84
CA GLY A 118 -12.72 1.34 4.09
C GLY A 118 -12.73 2.35 5.24
N GLU A 119 -11.70 3.18 5.35
CA GLU A 119 -11.63 4.28 6.33
C GLU A 119 -12.68 5.36 6.02
N ALA A 120 -12.86 5.73 4.74
CA ALA A 120 -13.90 6.68 4.34
C ALA A 120 -15.31 6.22 4.73
N LEU A 121 -15.60 4.94 4.54
CA LEU A 121 -16.91 4.36 4.88
C LEU A 121 -17.15 4.26 6.41
N ARG A 122 -16.08 4.21 7.20
CA ARG A 122 -16.14 4.22 8.67
C ARG A 122 -16.13 5.63 9.24
N ALA A 123 -15.69 6.60 8.48
CA ALA A 123 -15.63 7.99 8.87
C ALA A 123 -17.04 8.51 9.15
N GLY A 124 -17.22 9.16 10.32
CA GLY A 124 -18.47 9.81 10.70
C GLY A 124 -18.42 11.33 10.44
N PRO A 125 -19.52 12.05 10.65
CA PRO A 125 -19.61 13.50 10.42
C PRO A 125 -18.61 14.33 11.24
N SER A 126 -18.02 13.76 12.28
CA SER A 126 -17.01 14.39 13.15
C SER A 126 -15.58 13.98 12.84
N THR A 127 -15.32 13.42 11.66
CA THR A 127 -13.97 12.96 11.28
C THR A 127 -13.02 14.17 11.20
N ALA A 128 -11.84 14.04 11.81
CA ALA A 128 -10.82 15.09 11.76
C ALA A 128 -10.40 15.36 10.31
N VAL A 129 -10.26 16.63 9.94
CA VAL A 129 -9.85 17.07 8.59
C VAL A 129 -8.58 16.35 8.11
N GLY A 130 -7.62 16.13 9.02
CA GLY A 130 -6.40 15.38 8.70
C GLY A 130 -6.67 13.96 8.22
N THR A 131 -7.60 13.26 8.85
CA THR A 131 -8.00 11.90 8.44
C THR A 131 -8.71 11.92 7.09
N ALA A 132 -9.63 12.87 6.87
CA ALA A 132 -10.32 13.03 5.60
C ALA A 132 -9.33 13.27 4.44
N VAL A 133 -8.36 14.16 4.64
CA VAL A 133 -7.32 14.46 3.65
C VAL A 133 -6.45 13.23 3.36
N THR A 134 -5.96 12.54 4.39
CA THR A 134 -5.10 11.35 4.18
C THR A 134 -5.86 10.23 3.48
N THR A 135 -7.13 10.04 3.80
CA THR A 135 -8.01 9.06 3.16
C THR A 135 -8.24 9.39 1.68
N ALA A 136 -8.57 10.66 1.37
CA ALA A 136 -8.76 11.09 -0.02
C ALA A 136 -7.48 10.93 -0.85
N VAL A 137 -6.33 11.31 -0.31
CA VAL A 137 -5.01 11.12 -0.94
C VAL A 137 -4.72 9.63 -1.13
N GLY A 138 -5.04 8.79 -0.15
CA GLY A 138 -4.90 7.34 -0.24
C GLY A 138 -5.71 6.72 -1.38
N VAL A 139 -6.97 7.11 -1.53
CA VAL A 139 -7.83 6.68 -2.65
C VAL A 139 -7.27 7.14 -3.99
N LEU A 140 -6.87 8.41 -4.10
CA LEU A 140 -6.31 8.96 -5.34
C LEU A 140 -5.02 8.25 -5.75
N ILE A 141 -4.02 8.19 -4.87
CA ILE A 141 -2.74 7.57 -5.18
C ILE A 141 -2.91 6.08 -5.46
N GLY A 142 -3.72 5.39 -4.66
CA GLY A 142 -3.98 3.96 -4.84
C GLY A 142 -4.64 3.65 -6.18
N SER A 143 -5.69 4.38 -6.56
CA SER A 143 -6.40 4.20 -7.84
C SER A 143 -5.53 4.58 -9.05
N MET A 144 -4.75 5.65 -8.96
CA MET A 144 -3.78 6.02 -10.00
C MET A 144 -2.70 4.93 -10.16
N THR A 145 -2.25 4.35 -9.05
CA THR A 145 -1.26 3.27 -9.08
C THR A 145 -1.82 2.03 -9.77
N VAL A 146 -3.07 1.65 -9.48
CA VAL A 146 -3.74 0.52 -10.14
C VAL A 146 -3.83 0.75 -11.65
N THR A 147 -4.41 1.87 -12.05
CA THR A 147 -4.65 2.15 -13.48
C THR A 147 -3.35 2.36 -14.25
N GLY A 148 -2.40 3.10 -13.69
CA GLY A 148 -1.11 3.32 -14.30
C GLY A 148 -0.30 2.03 -14.46
N SER A 149 -0.29 1.16 -13.45
CA SER A 149 0.41 -0.12 -13.50
C SER A 149 -0.26 -1.11 -14.46
N LEU A 150 -1.59 -1.09 -14.55
CA LEU A 150 -2.32 -1.92 -15.53
C LEU A 150 -1.97 -1.51 -16.97
N ILE A 151 -1.95 -0.20 -17.25
CA ILE A 151 -1.54 0.32 -18.56
C ILE A 151 -0.08 -0.02 -18.86
N ALA A 152 0.81 0.14 -17.88
CA ALA A 152 2.22 -0.20 -18.02
C ALA A 152 2.43 -1.69 -18.33
N ALA A 153 1.77 -2.57 -17.58
CA ALA A 153 1.80 -4.01 -17.85
C ALA A 153 1.26 -4.35 -19.23
N GLY A 154 0.14 -3.72 -19.64
CA GLY A 154 -0.45 -3.90 -20.96
C GLY A 154 0.47 -3.45 -22.11
N LYS A 155 1.20 -2.35 -21.94
CA LYS A 155 2.21 -1.89 -22.90
C LYS A 155 3.39 -2.86 -22.99
N LEU A 156 3.88 -3.34 -21.86
CA LEU A 156 4.99 -4.30 -21.80
C LEU A 156 4.64 -5.66 -22.40
N GLN A 157 3.36 -6.04 -22.37
CA GLN A 157 2.85 -7.27 -22.97
C GLN A 157 2.41 -7.09 -24.43
N GLY A 158 2.42 -5.86 -24.95
CA GLY A 158 1.99 -5.57 -26.33
C GLY A 158 0.47 -5.47 -26.52
N PHE A 159 -0.34 -5.59 -25.46
CA PHE A 159 -1.80 -5.41 -25.55
C PHE A 159 -2.19 -3.94 -25.75
N VAL A 160 -1.37 -3.02 -25.29
CA VAL A 160 -1.56 -1.58 -25.44
C VAL A 160 -0.39 -1.04 -26.26
N SER A 161 -0.67 -0.13 -27.21
CA SER A 161 0.37 0.51 -28.02
C SER A 161 1.43 1.17 -27.12
N GLY A 162 2.72 0.96 -27.44
CA GLY A 162 3.84 1.59 -26.75
C GLY A 162 3.88 3.11 -26.89
N ASN A 163 3.15 3.68 -27.85
CA ASN A 163 3.11 5.11 -28.11
C ASN A 163 2.50 5.87 -26.91
N PRO A 164 2.94 7.11 -26.66
CA PRO A 164 2.33 7.97 -25.65
C PRO A 164 0.84 8.21 -25.96
N ILE A 165 -0.04 7.87 -25.03
CA ILE A 165 -1.47 8.21 -25.10
C ILE A 165 -1.58 9.68 -24.72
N ARG A 166 -1.78 10.55 -25.68
CA ARG A 166 -1.99 11.99 -25.45
C ARG A 166 -3.47 12.28 -25.51
N LEU A 167 -4.07 12.53 -24.37
CA LEU A 167 -5.45 13.02 -24.32
C LEU A 167 -5.47 14.50 -24.71
N PRO A 168 -6.38 14.92 -25.60
CA PRO A 168 -6.57 16.35 -25.87
C PRO A 168 -6.93 17.04 -24.55
N ALA A 169 -6.36 18.22 -24.33
CA ALA A 169 -6.59 19.00 -23.11
C ALA A 169 -6.27 18.27 -21.77
N HIS A 170 -5.24 17.41 -21.74
CA HIS A 170 -4.85 16.63 -20.55
C HIS A 170 -4.76 17.48 -19.27
N ARG A 171 -4.26 18.72 -19.37
CA ARG A 171 -4.19 19.65 -18.24
C ARG A 171 -5.56 19.99 -17.65
N LEU A 172 -6.61 20.05 -18.48
CA LEU A 172 -7.98 20.30 -18.00
C LEU A 172 -8.51 19.11 -17.22
N TRP A 173 -8.26 17.89 -17.70
CA TRP A 173 -8.65 16.67 -17.00
C TRP A 173 -7.92 16.49 -15.68
N GLU A 174 -6.62 16.78 -15.66
CA GLU A 174 -5.81 16.74 -14.44
C GLU A 174 -6.30 17.78 -13.42
N SER A 175 -6.53 19.03 -13.84
CA SER A 175 -7.05 20.06 -12.94
C SER A 175 -8.47 19.77 -12.47
N ALA A 176 -9.32 19.22 -13.32
CA ALA A 176 -10.66 18.81 -12.93
C ALA A 176 -10.64 17.68 -11.89
N ALA A 177 -9.79 16.68 -12.07
CA ALA A 177 -9.62 15.60 -11.11
C ALA A 177 -9.14 16.09 -9.75
N VAL A 178 -8.16 17.00 -9.73
CA VAL A 178 -7.67 17.64 -8.49
C VAL A 178 -8.76 18.46 -7.82
N LEU A 179 -9.52 19.27 -8.58
CA LEU A 179 -10.62 20.05 -8.06
C LEU A 179 -11.73 19.18 -7.46
N ILE A 180 -12.09 18.08 -8.13
CA ILE A 180 -13.08 17.12 -7.63
C ILE A 180 -12.58 16.49 -6.31
N ALA A 181 -11.31 16.12 -6.25
CA ALA A 181 -10.72 15.57 -5.03
C ALA A 181 -10.74 16.58 -3.87
N LEU A 182 -10.37 17.83 -4.14
CA LEU A 182 -10.38 18.91 -3.15
C LEU A 182 -11.81 19.24 -2.67
N THR A 183 -12.78 19.30 -3.59
CA THR A 183 -14.18 19.54 -3.22
C THR A 183 -14.76 18.38 -2.41
N ALA A 184 -14.42 17.14 -2.73
CA ALA A 184 -14.82 15.97 -1.95
C ALA A 184 -14.26 16.01 -0.51
N VAL A 185 -13.02 16.48 -0.34
CA VAL A 185 -12.40 16.66 1.00
C VAL A 185 -13.07 17.79 1.80
N VAL A 186 -13.49 18.88 1.13
CA VAL A 186 -14.14 20.01 1.81
C VAL A 186 -15.58 19.68 2.20
N TRP A 187 -16.23 18.78 1.45
CA TRP A 187 -17.64 18.41 1.68
C TRP A 187 -17.78 17.25 2.70
N SER A 188 -16.71 16.50 2.99
CA SER A 188 -16.69 15.41 3.97
C SER A 188 -16.45 15.94 5.38
#